data_a2ed10abd91a19226442ee3760e208a0
#
_entry.id   a2ed10abd91a19226442ee3760e208a0
#
_cell.length_a   1.000
_cell.length_b   1.000
_cell.length_c   1.000
_cell.angle_alpha   90.00
_cell.angle_beta   90.00
_cell.angle_gamma   90.00
#
_symmetry.space_group_name_H-M   'P 1'
#
loop_
_entity.id
_entity.type
_entity.pdbx_description
1 polymer ?
#
loop_
_entity_poly.entity_id
_entity_poly.type
_entity_poly.pdbx_seq_one_letter_code
_entity_poly.pdbx_strand_id
1 'polypeptide(L)'
;MNKKMSLSAESLLKKYGSKTVVDNVSVEVKQGEIVGLLGPNGAGKTTTFYSIVGLIKPDSGLVYIGKENITKLPMYQRARKGIGYLAQEASVFRNLSVRDNILAVLEGTDLSKEEQIAKTEKLLSEFSLEDVQDSMGMVLSGGERRRTEIARALATEPKFILLDEPFAGVDPIAVEEIQSIVYSLKKKNIGILITDHNVDETLSITDRSYLMFEGKILKAGVPEELAKDKIVRKLYLGQNFEFRRKNLKFDS
;
A
#
# COMPACT_ATOMS: atom_id res chain seq x y z
N MET A 1 18.85 13.86 15.65
CA MET A 1 18.23 12.87 14.71
C MET A 1 16.83 13.34 14.36
N ASN A 2 16.58 13.74 13.12
CA ASN A 2 15.23 14.08 12.69
C ASN A 2 14.33 12.85 12.83
N LYS A 3 13.30 12.95 13.68
CA LYS A 3 12.32 11.87 13.86
C LYS A 3 11.59 11.68 12.52
N LYS A 4 11.71 10.51 11.89
CA LYS A 4 11.00 10.18 10.66
C LYS A 4 9.50 10.36 10.89
N MET A 5 8.81 10.96 9.91
CA MET A 5 7.35 11.09 9.97
C MET A 5 6.71 9.70 9.96
N SER A 6 5.59 9.52 10.65
CA SER A 6 4.82 8.28 10.65
C SER A 6 3.36 8.52 10.25
N LEU A 7 2.75 7.51 9.67
CA LEU A 7 1.32 7.34 9.53
C LEU A 7 0.89 6.34 10.59
N SER A 8 0.00 6.71 11.50
CA SER A 8 -0.43 5.82 12.59
C SER A 8 -1.94 5.80 12.75
N ALA A 9 -2.41 4.63 13.15
CA ALA A 9 -3.76 4.41 13.65
C ALA A 9 -3.65 3.95 15.10
N GLU A 10 -4.46 4.51 15.97
CA GLU A 10 -4.42 4.26 17.41
C GLU A 10 -5.78 3.80 17.90
N SER A 11 -5.83 2.61 18.52
CA SER A 11 -7.00 2.02 19.17
C SER A 11 -8.27 2.06 18.30
N LEU A 12 -8.14 1.73 17.00
CA LEU A 12 -9.28 1.70 16.09
C LEU A 12 -10.31 0.69 16.53
N LEU A 13 -11.57 1.12 16.53
CA LEU A 13 -12.76 0.28 16.73
C LEU A 13 -13.70 0.45 15.54
N LYS A 14 -14.23 -0.65 15.03
CA LYS A 14 -15.29 -0.65 14.03
C LYS A 14 -16.27 -1.79 14.25
N LYS A 15 -17.56 -1.43 14.26
CA LYS A 15 -18.67 -2.37 14.36
C LYS A 15 -19.59 -2.27 13.15
N TYR A 16 -20.18 -3.38 12.77
CA TYR A 16 -21.27 -3.45 11.81
C TYR A 16 -22.43 -4.19 12.47
N GLY A 17 -23.49 -3.46 12.83
CA GLY A 17 -24.55 -3.98 13.68
C GLY A 17 -24.00 -4.42 15.04
N SER A 18 -24.25 -5.65 15.42
CA SER A 18 -23.72 -6.24 16.67
C SER A 18 -22.30 -6.78 16.56
N LYS A 19 -21.77 -6.94 15.34
CA LYS A 19 -20.46 -7.55 15.12
C LYS A 19 -19.34 -6.52 15.20
N THR A 20 -18.41 -6.69 16.15
CA THR A 20 -17.15 -5.96 16.20
C THR A 20 -16.17 -6.59 15.18
N VAL A 21 -15.77 -5.82 14.16
CA VAL A 21 -14.86 -6.26 13.08
C VAL A 21 -13.44 -5.80 13.33
N VAL A 22 -13.27 -4.65 13.97
CA VAL A 22 -11.96 -4.13 14.41
C VAL A 22 -12.11 -3.75 15.87
N ASP A 23 -11.23 -4.24 16.72
CA ASP A 23 -11.29 -4.08 18.17
C ASP A 23 -9.92 -3.66 18.72
N ASN A 24 -9.81 -2.38 19.06
CA ASN A 24 -8.61 -1.77 19.66
C ASN A 24 -7.33 -2.00 18.83
N VAL A 25 -7.41 -1.84 17.51
CA VAL A 25 -6.28 -2.05 16.60
C VAL A 25 -5.43 -0.79 16.48
N SER A 26 -4.11 -0.95 16.70
CA SER A 26 -3.11 0.09 16.50
C SER A 26 -2.05 -0.37 15.50
N VAL A 27 -1.77 0.48 14.49
CA VAL A 27 -0.81 0.25 13.40
C VAL A 27 -0.03 1.52 13.14
N GLU A 28 1.27 1.42 12.95
CA GLU A 28 2.15 2.54 12.59
C GLU A 28 3.01 2.16 11.38
N VAL A 29 3.25 3.11 10.49
CA VAL A 29 4.20 3.02 9.37
C VAL A 29 5.09 4.25 9.40
N LYS A 30 6.42 4.08 9.32
CA LYS A 30 7.37 5.20 9.22
C LYS A 30 7.81 5.42 7.78
N GLN A 31 8.19 6.65 7.43
CA GLN A 31 8.79 6.91 6.13
C GLN A 31 10.03 6.04 5.91
N GLY A 32 10.13 5.45 4.70
CA GLY A 32 11.20 4.52 4.34
C GLY A 32 11.07 3.15 5.02
N GLU A 33 9.86 2.75 5.41
CA GLU A 33 9.54 1.45 6.00
C GLU A 33 8.45 0.76 5.18
N ILE A 34 8.57 -0.55 4.98
CA ILE A 34 7.52 -1.40 4.42
C ILE A 34 6.90 -2.21 5.57
N VAL A 35 5.62 -2.01 5.80
CA VAL A 35 4.85 -2.67 6.86
C VAL A 35 3.76 -3.54 6.27
N GLY A 36 3.68 -4.81 6.70
CA GLY A 36 2.61 -5.73 6.34
C GLY A 36 1.46 -5.68 7.34
N LEU A 37 0.22 -5.75 6.85
CA LEU A 37 -0.98 -6.00 7.65
C LEU A 37 -1.60 -7.31 7.17
N LEU A 38 -1.30 -8.40 7.87
CA LEU A 38 -1.57 -9.77 7.47
C LEU A 38 -2.64 -10.40 8.36
N GLY A 39 -3.19 -11.52 7.93
CA GLY A 39 -4.16 -12.30 8.69
C GLY A 39 -5.17 -13.03 7.79
N PRO A 40 -5.94 -13.95 8.31
CA PRO A 40 -6.93 -14.72 7.55
C PRO A 40 -8.07 -13.82 7.04
N ASN A 41 -8.89 -14.38 6.13
CA ASN A 41 -10.10 -13.70 5.67
C ASN A 41 -11.04 -13.43 6.86
N GLY A 42 -11.62 -12.22 6.88
CA GLY A 42 -12.48 -11.80 8.00
C GLY A 42 -11.75 -11.32 9.25
N ALA A 43 -10.40 -11.28 9.28
CA ALA A 43 -9.64 -10.81 10.43
C ALA A 43 -9.77 -9.29 10.70
N GLY A 44 -10.37 -8.51 9.81
CA GLY A 44 -10.54 -7.07 9.95
C GLY A 44 -9.50 -6.22 9.22
N LYS A 45 -8.59 -6.83 8.42
CA LYS A 45 -7.53 -6.15 7.66
C LYS A 45 -8.07 -5.01 6.79
N THR A 46 -8.96 -5.32 5.86
CA THR A 46 -9.54 -4.36 4.91
C THR A 46 -10.25 -3.22 5.63
N THR A 47 -11.01 -3.52 6.70
CA THR A 47 -11.69 -2.50 7.50
C THR A 47 -10.69 -1.57 8.20
N THR A 48 -9.63 -2.11 8.78
CA THR A 48 -8.54 -1.33 9.39
C THR A 48 -7.84 -0.48 8.35
N PHE A 49 -7.46 -1.07 7.23
CA PHE A 49 -6.79 -0.42 6.11
C PHE A 49 -7.65 0.73 5.55
N TYR A 50 -8.94 0.49 5.28
CA TYR A 50 -9.86 1.51 4.78
C TYR A 50 -10.14 2.61 5.80
N SER A 51 -10.06 2.31 7.09
CA SER A 51 -10.12 3.34 8.13
C SER A 51 -8.90 4.27 8.08
N ILE A 52 -7.71 3.75 7.76
CA ILE A 52 -6.48 4.54 7.59
C ILE A 52 -6.51 5.33 6.28
N VAL A 53 -7.01 4.75 5.18
CA VAL A 53 -7.19 5.45 3.89
C VAL A 53 -8.24 6.57 3.98
N GLY A 54 -9.27 6.40 4.81
CA GLY A 54 -10.39 7.34 4.96
C GLY A 54 -11.61 7.00 4.10
N LEU A 55 -11.70 5.74 3.63
CA LEU A 55 -12.88 5.18 2.96
C LEU A 55 -13.94 4.74 3.98
N ILE A 56 -13.52 4.28 5.17
CA ILE A 56 -14.39 3.88 6.26
C ILE A 56 -14.11 4.80 7.46
N LYS A 57 -15.15 5.32 8.08
CA LYS A 57 -15.05 6.04 9.33
C LYS A 57 -15.04 5.04 10.49
N PRO A 58 -13.99 5.00 11.33
CA PRO A 58 -14.00 4.19 12.55
C PRO A 58 -15.04 4.72 13.54
N ASP A 59 -15.55 3.85 14.41
CA ASP A 59 -16.50 4.24 15.45
C ASP A 59 -15.78 4.89 16.64
N SER A 60 -14.52 4.47 16.89
CA SER A 60 -13.60 5.15 17.81
C SER A 60 -12.15 4.88 17.39
N GLY A 61 -11.20 5.55 18.06
CA GLY A 61 -9.79 5.55 17.73
C GLY A 61 -9.41 6.74 16.85
N LEU A 62 -8.12 6.87 16.56
CA LEU A 62 -7.56 8.05 15.91
C LEU A 62 -6.59 7.62 14.79
N VAL A 63 -6.51 8.46 13.75
CA VAL A 63 -5.53 8.31 12.67
C VAL A 63 -4.72 9.59 12.55
N TYR A 64 -3.39 9.45 12.49
CA TYR A 64 -2.47 10.57 12.40
C TYR A 64 -1.51 10.46 11.23
N ILE A 65 -1.14 11.59 10.66
CA ILE A 65 0.03 11.75 9.81
C ILE A 65 1.01 12.70 10.54
N GLY A 66 2.15 12.16 10.96
CA GLY A 66 3.04 12.88 11.88
C GLY A 66 2.34 13.21 13.20
N LYS A 67 2.10 14.51 13.47
CA LYS A 67 1.37 14.98 14.65
C LYS A 67 -0.07 15.41 14.34
N GLU A 68 -0.45 15.40 13.09
CA GLU A 68 -1.76 15.89 12.64
C GLU A 68 -2.80 14.78 12.70
N ASN A 69 -3.91 15.05 13.40
CA ASN A 69 -5.05 14.14 13.45
C ASN A 69 -5.87 14.26 12.17
N ILE A 70 -5.93 13.19 11.40
CA ILE A 70 -6.64 13.10 10.12
C ILE A 70 -7.89 12.21 10.19
N THR A 71 -8.30 11.78 11.38
CA THR A 71 -9.38 10.80 11.58
C THR A 71 -10.68 11.19 10.87
N LYS A 72 -11.04 12.47 10.93
CA LYS A 72 -12.28 12.99 10.33
C LYS A 72 -12.14 13.43 8.87
N LEU A 73 -10.92 13.42 8.32
CA LEU A 73 -10.67 13.85 6.95
C LEU A 73 -11.08 12.74 5.99
N PRO A 74 -11.84 13.06 4.92
CA PRO A 74 -12.14 12.13 3.84
C PRO A 74 -10.88 11.82 3.03
N MET A 75 -10.91 10.73 2.26
CA MET A 75 -9.78 10.20 1.48
C MET A 75 -9.06 11.28 0.64
N TYR A 76 -9.81 12.13 -0.10
CA TYR A 76 -9.19 13.15 -0.97
C TYR A 76 -8.37 14.20 -0.19
N GLN A 77 -8.79 14.53 1.05
CA GLN A 77 -8.02 15.44 1.91
C GLN A 77 -6.78 14.73 2.48
N ARG A 78 -6.88 13.43 2.79
CA ARG A 78 -5.71 12.62 3.21
C ARG A 78 -4.71 12.49 2.06
N ALA A 79 -5.19 12.36 0.82
CA ALA A 79 -4.34 12.34 -0.37
C ALA A 79 -3.52 13.62 -0.50
N ARG A 80 -4.13 14.80 -0.33
CA ARG A 80 -3.44 16.11 -0.32
C ARG A 80 -2.42 16.26 0.82
N LYS A 81 -2.52 15.46 1.88
CA LYS A 81 -1.53 15.42 2.96
C LYS A 81 -0.39 14.45 2.70
N GLY A 82 -0.44 13.73 1.58
CA GLY A 82 0.61 12.82 1.14
C GLY A 82 0.33 11.35 1.43
N ILE A 83 -0.94 10.91 1.42
CA ILE A 83 -1.31 9.50 1.50
C ILE A 83 -1.77 9.03 0.12
N GLY A 84 -0.95 8.23 -0.56
CA GLY A 84 -1.31 7.52 -1.78
C GLY A 84 -2.08 6.23 -1.46
N TYR A 85 -3.00 5.84 -2.34
CA TYR A 85 -3.75 4.60 -2.23
C TYR A 85 -3.81 3.87 -3.56
N LEU A 86 -3.52 2.59 -3.52
CA LEU A 86 -3.62 1.68 -4.65
C LEU A 86 -4.61 0.57 -4.31
N ALA A 87 -5.76 0.59 -4.98
CA ALA A 87 -6.85 -0.35 -4.76
C ALA A 87 -6.50 -1.77 -5.26
N GLN A 88 -7.18 -2.77 -4.71
CA GLN A 88 -7.14 -4.15 -5.18
C GLN A 88 -7.68 -4.25 -6.61
N GLU A 89 -8.83 -3.62 -6.88
CA GLU A 89 -9.43 -3.60 -8.21
C GLU A 89 -8.71 -2.61 -9.13
N ALA A 90 -8.67 -2.94 -10.42
CA ALA A 90 -8.08 -2.10 -11.44
C ALA A 90 -8.72 -0.70 -11.44
N SER A 91 -7.89 0.31 -11.21
CA SER A 91 -8.32 1.71 -11.07
C SER A 91 -7.90 2.59 -12.24
N VAL A 92 -7.23 2.02 -13.26
CA VAL A 92 -6.84 2.75 -14.46
C VAL A 92 -8.06 3.33 -15.18
N PHE A 93 -7.95 4.57 -15.65
CA PHE A 93 -8.97 5.18 -16.50
C PHE A 93 -8.94 4.51 -17.88
N ARG A 94 -9.89 3.62 -18.13
CA ARG A 94 -9.88 2.70 -19.29
C ARG A 94 -9.88 3.42 -20.64
N ASN A 95 -10.52 4.58 -20.73
CA ASN A 95 -10.68 5.39 -21.94
C ASN A 95 -9.65 6.52 -22.05
N LEU A 96 -8.65 6.55 -21.20
CA LEU A 96 -7.51 7.45 -21.29
C LEU A 96 -6.25 6.67 -21.67
N SER A 97 -5.31 7.32 -22.34
CA SER A 97 -3.97 6.77 -22.58
C SER A 97 -3.21 6.59 -21.25
N VAL A 98 -2.11 5.85 -21.25
CA VAL A 98 -1.22 5.75 -20.08
C VAL A 98 -0.73 7.13 -19.66
N ARG A 99 -0.28 7.94 -20.62
CA ARG A 99 0.12 9.33 -20.43
C ARG A 99 -0.99 10.14 -19.77
N ASP A 100 -2.19 10.09 -20.32
CA ASP A 100 -3.33 10.86 -19.81
C ASP A 100 -3.81 10.37 -18.44
N ASN A 101 -3.65 9.10 -18.14
CA ASN A 101 -3.91 8.56 -16.80
C ASN A 101 -3.04 9.22 -15.73
N ILE A 102 -1.77 9.50 -16.02
CA ILE A 102 -0.85 10.17 -15.10
C ILE A 102 -1.16 11.68 -15.07
N LEU A 103 -1.33 12.29 -16.24
CA LEU A 103 -1.56 13.73 -16.39
C LEU A 103 -2.86 14.18 -15.70
N ALA A 104 -3.96 13.40 -15.81
CA ALA A 104 -5.23 13.71 -15.18
C ALA A 104 -5.15 13.90 -13.65
N VAL A 105 -4.24 13.21 -12.97
CA VAL A 105 -4.02 13.39 -11.53
C VAL A 105 -3.22 14.66 -11.26
N LEU A 106 -2.30 15.02 -12.14
CA LEU A 106 -1.47 16.22 -12.02
C LEU A 106 -2.26 17.51 -12.29
N GLU A 107 -3.31 17.47 -13.12
CA GLU A 107 -4.21 18.61 -13.35
C GLU A 107 -4.88 19.12 -12.05
N GLY A 108 -5.04 18.26 -11.05
CA GLY A 108 -5.55 18.62 -9.74
C GLY A 108 -4.51 19.21 -8.77
N THR A 109 -3.29 19.49 -9.24
CA THR A 109 -2.18 20.07 -8.47
C THR A 109 -1.94 21.52 -8.86
N ASP A 110 -1.09 22.23 -8.09
CA ASP A 110 -0.70 23.63 -8.38
C ASP A 110 0.47 23.74 -9.38
N LEU A 111 0.86 22.64 -10.04
CA LEU A 111 1.94 22.60 -11.03
C LEU A 111 1.53 23.29 -12.34
N SER A 112 2.47 24.01 -12.98
CA SER A 112 2.27 24.52 -14.34
C SER A 112 2.11 23.38 -15.34
N LYS A 113 1.59 23.67 -16.54
CA LYS A 113 1.43 22.65 -17.59
C LYS A 113 2.77 22.03 -17.99
N GLU A 114 3.83 22.84 -18.06
CA GLU A 114 5.18 22.39 -18.39
C GLU A 114 5.72 21.44 -17.31
N GLU A 115 5.50 21.76 -16.04
CA GLU A 115 5.88 20.89 -14.92
C GLU A 115 5.08 19.59 -14.89
N GLN A 116 3.77 19.64 -15.19
CA GLN A 116 2.92 18.44 -15.29
C GLN A 116 3.41 17.50 -16.39
N ILE A 117 3.74 18.05 -17.58
CA ILE A 117 4.29 17.28 -18.71
C ILE A 117 5.63 16.66 -18.31
N ALA A 118 6.58 17.46 -17.81
CA ALA A 118 7.91 16.98 -17.43
C ALA A 118 7.84 15.87 -16.37
N LYS A 119 6.92 15.99 -15.42
CA LYS A 119 6.70 15.00 -14.40
C LYS A 119 6.07 13.72 -14.96
N THR A 120 5.16 13.85 -15.92
CA THR A 120 4.55 12.71 -16.61
C THR A 120 5.61 11.93 -17.38
N GLU A 121 6.48 12.60 -18.17
CA GLU A 121 7.59 11.97 -18.89
C GLU A 121 8.52 11.21 -17.93
N LYS A 122 8.88 11.86 -16.82
CA LYS A 122 9.72 11.22 -15.80
C LYS A 122 9.09 9.95 -15.24
N LEU A 123 7.78 9.96 -14.96
CA LEU A 123 7.08 8.79 -14.45
C LEU A 123 6.93 7.70 -15.50
N LEU A 124 6.67 8.06 -16.77
CA LEU A 124 6.65 7.11 -17.88
C LEU A 124 7.98 6.35 -17.98
N SER A 125 9.10 7.07 -17.96
CA SER A 125 10.43 6.47 -18.01
C SER A 125 10.76 5.65 -16.76
N GLU A 126 10.47 6.17 -15.59
CA GLU A 126 10.74 5.46 -14.32
C GLU A 126 10.01 4.11 -14.21
N PHE A 127 8.83 3.99 -14.82
CA PHE A 127 7.99 2.79 -14.78
C PHE A 127 8.03 1.98 -16.09
N SER A 128 8.95 2.27 -17.00
CA SER A 128 9.09 1.60 -18.30
C SER A 128 7.75 1.53 -19.04
N LEU A 129 7.11 2.68 -19.20
CA LEU A 129 5.81 2.85 -19.84
C LEU A 129 5.89 3.62 -21.15
N GLU A 130 7.12 4.01 -21.61
CA GLU A 130 7.32 4.81 -22.82
C GLU A 130 6.73 4.15 -24.07
N ASP A 131 6.93 2.83 -24.22
CA ASP A 131 6.45 2.06 -25.39
C ASP A 131 4.93 1.96 -25.47
N VAL A 132 4.24 2.11 -24.32
CA VAL A 132 2.78 1.99 -24.22
C VAL A 132 2.09 3.29 -23.81
N GLN A 133 2.82 4.41 -23.80
CA GLN A 133 2.32 5.68 -23.28
C GLN A 133 1.05 6.18 -23.97
N ASP A 134 0.87 5.90 -25.26
CA ASP A 134 -0.29 6.28 -26.05
C ASP A 134 -1.37 5.21 -26.10
N SER A 135 -1.12 4.03 -25.49
CA SER A 135 -2.08 2.93 -25.41
C SER A 135 -3.18 3.24 -24.39
N MET A 136 -4.43 2.92 -24.74
CA MET A 136 -5.57 3.09 -23.87
C MET A 136 -5.51 2.15 -22.68
N GLY A 137 -5.96 2.60 -21.49
CA GLY A 137 -5.95 1.79 -20.27
C GLY A 137 -6.69 0.45 -20.39
N MET A 138 -7.66 0.36 -21.30
CA MET A 138 -8.43 -0.88 -21.51
C MET A 138 -7.66 -2.02 -22.19
N VAL A 139 -6.60 -1.70 -22.94
CA VAL A 139 -5.82 -2.70 -23.72
C VAL A 139 -4.52 -3.11 -23.03
N LEU A 140 -4.21 -2.53 -21.88
CA LEU A 140 -2.98 -2.81 -21.15
C LEU A 140 -2.97 -4.24 -20.57
N SER A 141 -1.82 -4.89 -20.64
CA SER A 141 -1.53 -6.11 -19.88
C SER A 141 -1.66 -5.87 -18.37
N GLY A 142 -1.74 -6.93 -17.58
CA GLY A 142 -1.83 -6.82 -16.11
C GLY A 142 -0.66 -6.03 -15.50
N GLY A 143 0.57 -6.29 -15.96
CA GLY A 143 1.78 -5.61 -15.49
C GLY A 143 1.83 -4.14 -15.89
N GLU A 144 1.59 -3.81 -17.18
CA GLU A 144 1.53 -2.42 -17.65
C GLU A 144 0.46 -1.61 -16.93
N ARG A 145 -0.73 -2.19 -16.74
CA ARG A 145 -1.81 -1.58 -15.99
C ARG A 145 -1.38 -1.28 -14.55
N ARG A 146 -0.75 -2.23 -13.86
CA ARG A 146 -0.30 -2.05 -12.48
C ARG A 146 0.79 -1.00 -12.37
N ARG A 147 1.76 -0.98 -13.29
CA ARG A 147 2.78 0.07 -13.35
C ARG A 147 2.17 1.46 -13.58
N THR A 148 1.17 1.55 -14.47
CA THR A 148 0.43 2.81 -14.71
C THR A 148 -0.30 3.30 -13.46
N GLU A 149 -0.96 2.41 -12.72
CA GLU A 149 -1.66 2.74 -11.47
C GLU A 149 -0.70 3.24 -10.39
N ILE A 150 0.47 2.59 -10.27
CA ILE A 150 1.50 3.01 -9.32
C ILE A 150 2.10 4.36 -9.73
N ALA A 151 2.45 4.55 -11.00
CA ALA A 151 2.95 5.82 -11.52
C ALA A 151 1.96 6.97 -11.25
N ARG A 152 0.67 6.73 -11.49
CA ARG A 152 -0.41 7.66 -11.17
C ARG A 152 -0.49 7.98 -9.68
N ALA A 153 -0.40 6.98 -8.81
CA ALA A 153 -0.42 7.19 -7.37
C ALA A 153 0.79 8.00 -6.87
N LEU A 154 1.93 7.90 -7.56
CA LEU A 154 3.16 8.64 -7.24
C LEU A 154 3.20 10.05 -7.83
N ALA A 155 2.34 10.35 -8.78
CA ALA A 155 2.28 11.67 -9.41
C ALA A 155 2.09 12.81 -8.39
N THR A 156 1.39 12.53 -7.27
CA THR A 156 1.17 13.50 -6.17
C THR A 156 2.28 13.51 -5.11
N GLU A 157 3.40 12.78 -5.33
CA GLU A 157 4.53 12.69 -4.39
C GLU A 157 4.12 12.31 -2.95
N PRO A 158 3.46 11.17 -2.76
CA PRO A 158 2.96 10.78 -1.45
C PRO A 158 4.13 10.51 -0.49
N LYS A 159 3.89 10.83 0.80
CA LYS A 159 4.80 10.46 1.90
C LYS A 159 4.60 9.02 2.36
N PHE A 160 3.38 8.53 2.15
CA PHE A 160 2.95 7.17 2.45
C PHE A 160 2.12 6.63 1.30
N ILE A 161 2.28 5.36 0.98
CA ILE A 161 1.44 4.65 0.01
C ILE A 161 0.84 3.41 0.65
N LEU A 162 -0.46 3.22 0.45
CA LEU A 162 -1.20 2.09 0.96
C LEU A 162 -1.59 1.19 -0.21
N LEU A 163 -1.14 -0.06 -0.17
CA LEU A 163 -1.31 -1.06 -1.23
C LEU A 163 -2.28 -2.13 -0.75
N ASP A 164 -3.45 -2.21 -1.38
CA ASP A 164 -4.48 -3.20 -1.06
C ASP A 164 -4.34 -4.39 -2.00
N GLU A 165 -3.91 -5.52 -1.45
CA GLU A 165 -3.68 -6.79 -2.15
C GLU A 165 -2.93 -6.65 -3.49
N PRO A 166 -1.71 -6.05 -3.49
CA PRO A 166 -0.99 -5.73 -4.73
C PRO A 166 -0.56 -6.97 -5.53
N PHE A 167 -0.50 -8.15 -4.91
CA PHE A 167 -0.08 -9.41 -5.52
C PHE A 167 -1.25 -10.31 -5.93
N ALA A 168 -2.50 -9.90 -5.65
CA ALA A 168 -3.68 -10.72 -5.93
C ALA A 168 -3.92 -10.87 -7.44
N GLY A 169 -4.01 -12.12 -7.90
CA GLY A 169 -4.32 -12.43 -9.30
C GLY A 169 -3.24 -12.01 -10.31
N VAL A 170 -2.02 -11.81 -9.85
CA VAL A 170 -0.87 -11.41 -10.66
C VAL A 170 0.04 -12.62 -10.89
N ASP A 171 0.63 -12.74 -12.08
CA ASP A 171 1.59 -13.79 -12.36
C ASP A 171 2.92 -13.58 -11.60
N PRO A 172 3.73 -14.65 -11.40
CA PRO A 172 4.95 -14.57 -10.59
C PRO A 172 5.97 -13.54 -11.07
N ILE A 173 6.10 -13.32 -12.38
CA ILE A 173 7.06 -12.35 -12.94
C ILE A 173 6.60 -10.93 -12.58
N ALA A 174 5.33 -10.63 -12.78
CA ALA A 174 4.77 -9.33 -12.42
C ALA A 174 4.75 -9.09 -10.89
N VAL A 175 4.65 -10.14 -10.07
CA VAL A 175 4.84 -10.02 -8.60
C VAL A 175 6.25 -9.53 -8.27
N GLU A 176 7.29 -10.08 -8.91
CA GLU A 176 8.68 -9.63 -8.71
C GLU A 176 8.90 -8.19 -9.16
N GLU A 177 8.29 -7.77 -10.28
CA GLU A 177 8.32 -6.39 -10.72
C GLU A 177 7.68 -5.44 -9.70
N ILE A 178 6.48 -5.79 -9.18
CA ILE A 178 5.79 -4.99 -8.16
C ILE A 178 6.62 -4.92 -6.87
N GLN A 179 7.22 -6.02 -6.42
CA GLN A 179 8.10 -6.03 -5.27
C GLN A 179 9.31 -5.11 -5.46
N SER A 180 9.90 -5.12 -6.66
CA SER A 180 11.00 -4.23 -7.04
C SER A 180 10.59 -2.76 -6.96
N ILE A 181 9.43 -2.43 -7.50
CA ILE A 181 8.85 -1.09 -7.40
C ILE A 181 8.66 -0.69 -5.93
N VAL A 182 7.99 -1.52 -5.13
CA VAL A 182 7.74 -1.25 -3.70
C VAL A 182 9.05 -0.97 -2.95
N TYR A 183 10.09 -1.74 -3.23
CA TYR A 183 11.40 -1.51 -2.63
C TYR A 183 12.05 -0.19 -3.09
N SER A 184 11.89 0.19 -4.36
CA SER A 184 12.38 1.47 -4.88
C SER A 184 11.70 2.65 -4.17
N LEU A 185 10.41 2.55 -3.89
CA LEU A 185 9.64 3.56 -3.14
C LEU A 185 10.15 3.71 -1.71
N LYS A 186 10.48 2.59 -1.04
CA LYS A 186 11.14 2.64 0.27
C LYS A 186 12.45 3.42 0.22
N LYS A 187 13.29 3.20 -0.83
CA LYS A 187 14.54 3.95 -1.02
C LYS A 187 14.30 5.45 -1.22
N LYS A 188 13.17 5.83 -1.81
CA LYS A 188 12.72 7.23 -1.93
C LYS A 188 12.13 7.80 -0.63
N ASN A 189 12.30 7.10 0.50
CA ASN A 189 11.79 7.49 1.82
C ASN A 189 10.26 7.56 1.90
N ILE A 190 9.53 6.81 1.06
CA ILE A 190 8.08 6.63 1.15
C ILE A 190 7.80 5.51 2.15
N GLY A 191 6.86 5.74 3.10
CA GLY A 191 6.37 4.69 4.00
C GLY A 191 5.29 3.87 3.30
N ILE A 192 5.32 2.55 3.44
CA ILE A 192 4.44 1.66 2.68
C ILE A 192 3.69 0.74 3.63
N LEU A 193 2.35 0.70 3.53
CA LEU A 193 1.49 -0.26 4.20
C LEU A 193 0.91 -1.20 3.14
N ILE A 194 1.13 -2.50 3.31
CA ILE A 194 0.64 -3.54 2.40
C ILE A 194 -0.31 -4.45 3.14
N THR A 195 -1.49 -4.71 2.58
CA THR A 195 -2.33 -5.85 2.96
C THR A 195 -2.39 -6.81 1.79
N ASP A 196 -2.18 -8.10 2.07
CA ASP A 196 -2.28 -9.15 1.06
C ASP A 196 -2.63 -10.48 1.72
N HIS A 197 -3.20 -11.39 0.95
CA HIS A 197 -3.42 -12.77 1.37
C HIS A 197 -2.24 -13.69 0.97
N ASN A 198 -1.38 -13.23 0.06
CA ASN A 198 -0.14 -13.92 -0.30
C ASN A 198 0.96 -13.60 0.72
N VAL A 199 1.01 -14.44 1.76
CA VAL A 199 1.85 -14.22 2.94
C VAL A 199 3.33 -14.28 2.61
N ASP A 200 3.74 -15.24 1.77
CA ASP A 200 5.14 -15.45 1.41
C ASP A 200 5.69 -14.22 0.71
N GLU A 201 4.96 -13.73 -0.31
CA GLU A 201 5.36 -12.58 -1.09
C GLU A 201 5.41 -11.30 -0.25
N THR A 202 4.45 -11.14 0.66
CA THR A 202 4.39 -9.95 1.53
C THR A 202 5.48 -9.97 2.60
N LEU A 203 5.65 -11.09 3.32
CA LEU A 203 6.68 -11.20 4.35
C LEU A 203 8.08 -11.07 3.77
N SER A 204 8.31 -11.53 2.53
CA SER A 204 9.63 -11.50 1.89
C SER A 204 10.19 -10.08 1.72
N ILE A 205 9.32 -9.06 1.61
CA ILE A 205 9.69 -7.66 1.34
C ILE A 205 9.45 -6.71 2.51
N THR A 206 8.68 -7.12 3.54
CA THR A 206 8.36 -6.23 4.67
C THR A 206 9.51 -6.13 5.68
N ASP A 207 9.65 -4.96 6.30
CA ASP A 207 10.57 -4.75 7.43
C ASP A 207 9.98 -5.31 8.73
N ARG A 208 8.66 -5.13 8.91
CA ARG A 208 7.86 -5.72 9.98
C ARG A 208 6.42 -5.89 9.54
N SER A 209 5.69 -6.73 10.26
CA SER A 209 4.29 -6.97 9.95
C SER A 209 3.45 -7.05 11.22
N TYR A 210 2.20 -6.65 11.08
CA TYR A 210 1.14 -6.89 12.05
C TYR A 210 0.31 -8.07 11.58
N LEU A 211 0.11 -9.05 12.43
CA LEU A 211 -0.80 -10.16 12.17
C LEU A 211 -2.11 -9.89 12.90
N MET A 212 -3.20 -9.77 12.14
CA MET A 212 -4.55 -9.64 12.66
C MET A 212 -5.25 -10.99 12.76
N PHE A 213 -5.99 -11.16 13.83
CA PHE A 213 -6.87 -12.31 14.03
C PHE A 213 -8.10 -11.87 14.82
N GLU A 214 -9.30 -12.22 14.37
CA GLU A 214 -10.59 -11.88 15.01
C GLU A 214 -10.72 -10.42 15.43
N GLY A 215 -10.34 -9.51 14.53
CA GLY A 215 -10.47 -8.06 14.73
C GLY A 215 -9.38 -7.42 15.60
N LYS A 216 -8.36 -8.15 16.04
CA LYS A 216 -7.29 -7.67 16.92
C LYS A 216 -5.91 -7.90 16.33
N ILE A 217 -4.92 -7.16 16.80
CA ILE A 217 -3.51 -7.49 16.53
C ILE A 217 -3.12 -8.68 17.43
N LEU A 218 -2.92 -9.83 16.82
CA LEU A 218 -2.46 -11.04 17.50
C LEU A 218 -0.96 -10.93 17.83
N LYS A 219 -0.17 -10.49 16.86
CA LYS A 219 1.30 -10.37 16.97
C LYS A 219 1.80 -9.27 16.04
N ALA A 220 2.90 -8.65 16.41
CA ALA A 220 3.66 -7.76 15.53
C ALA A 220 5.14 -8.04 15.71
N GLY A 221 5.92 -7.94 14.63
CA GLY A 221 7.36 -8.19 14.67
C GLY A 221 7.98 -8.24 13.29
N VAL A 222 9.26 -8.55 13.24
CA VAL A 222 9.98 -8.79 11.98
C VAL A 222 9.55 -10.14 11.38
N PRO A 223 9.58 -10.29 10.05
CA PRO A 223 9.14 -11.51 9.37
C PRO A 223 9.74 -12.81 9.93
N GLU A 224 11.05 -12.77 10.25
CA GLU A 224 11.80 -13.92 10.77
C GLU A 224 11.27 -14.42 12.14
N GLU A 225 10.82 -13.50 12.99
CA GLU A 225 10.24 -13.81 14.30
C GLU A 225 8.81 -14.33 14.15
N LEU A 226 8.01 -13.67 13.29
CA LEU A 226 6.62 -14.10 13.02
C LEU A 226 6.58 -15.50 12.40
N ALA A 227 7.48 -15.81 11.48
CA ALA A 227 7.57 -17.11 10.83
C ALA A 227 7.94 -18.25 11.80
N LYS A 228 8.63 -17.96 12.92
CA LYS A 228 9.00 -18.94 13.94
C LYS A 228 7.99 -19.03 15.10
N ASP A 229 7.08 -18.06 15.23
CA ASP A 229 6.11 -18.02 16.33
C ASP A 229 5.10 -19.16 16.23
N LYS A 230 4.98 -19.95 17.30
CA LYS A 230 4.12 -21.14 17.32
C LYS A 230 2.63 -20.80 17.16
N ILE A 231 2.18 -19.67 17.70
CA ILE A 231 0.78 -19.23 17.61
C ILE A 231 0.48 -18.75 16.19
N VAL A 232 1.38 -17.96 15.61
CA VAL A 232 1.28 -17.47 14.23
C VAL A 232 1.23 -18.65 13.25
N ARG A 233 2.10 -19.65 13.42
CA ARG A 233 2.08 -20.87 12.58
C ARG A 233 0.79 -21.65 12.74
N LYS A 234 0.31 -21.81 13.96
CA LYS A 234 -0.93 -22.58 14.24
C LYS A 234 -2.17 -21.93 13.65
N LEU A 235 -2.29 -20.60 13.74
CA LEU A 235 -3.51 -19.87 13.39
C LEU A 235 -3.53 -19.31 11.95
N TYR A 236 -2.36 -19.17 11.31
CA TYR A 236 -2.29 -18.47 10.04
C TYR A 236 -1.31 -19.09 9.04
N LEU A 237 -0.01 -19.23 9.36
CA LEU A 237 1.00 -19.65 8.39
C LEU A 237 0.95 -21.15 8.03
N GLY A 238 0.48 -22.00 8.96
CA GLY A 238 0.60 -23.45 8.85
C GLY A 238 1.94 -23.98 9.37
N GLN A 239 1.95 -25.28 9.71
CA GLN A 239 3.13 -25.92 10.34
C GLN A 239 4.31 -26.07 9.38
N ASN A 240 4.05 -26.22 8.08
CA ASN A 240 5.07 -26.44 7.04
C ASN A 240 5.53 -25.14 6.36
N PHE A 241 5.15 -23.97 6.86
CA PHE A 241 5.55 -22.70 6.29
C PHE A 241 7.08 -22.51 6.39
N GLU A 242 7.74 -22.23 5.27
CA GLU A 242 9.16 -21.91 5.19
C GLU A 242 9.33 -20.46 4.76
N PHE A 243 9.81 -19.62 5.65
CA PHE A 243 10.10 -18.23 5.33
C PHE A 243 11.42 -18.11 4.55
N ARG A 244 11.36 -17.46 3.39
CA ARG A 244 12.54 -17.10 2.58
C ARG A 244 12.54 -15.61 2.32
N ARG A 245 13.54 -14.90 2.84
CA ARG A 245 13.71 -13.48 2.50
C ARG A 245 14.21 -13.36 1.08
N LYS A 246 13.53 -12.61 0.22
CA LYS A 246 14.00 -12.32 -1.12
C LYS A 246 15.12 -11.27 -1.04
N ASN A 247 16.31 -11.61 -1.54
CA ASN A 247 17.36 -10.63 -1.80
C ASN A 247 17.01 -9.96 -3.13
N LEU A 248 16.21 -8.91 -3.08
CA LEU A 248 15.91 -8.10 -4.25
C LEU A 248 17.21 -7.37 -4.64
N LYS A 249 17.97 -7.99 -5.55
CA LYS A 249 19.09 -7.32 -6.23
C LYS A 249 18.46 -6.42 -7.30
N PHE A 250 18.73 -5.14 -7.21
CA PHE A 250 18.39 -4.21 -8.27
C PHE A 250 19.67 -3.97 -9.05
N ASP A 251 19.67 -4.32 -10.32
CA ASP A 251 20.63 -3.79 -11.26
C ASP A 251 20.33 -2.28 -11.33
N SER A 252 21.36 -1.52 -10.94
CA SER A 252 21.41 -0.06 -10.91
C SER A 252 21.55 0.52 -12.31
#